data_31ad072259dbb9525b85dc03fa767c06
#
_entry.id   31ad072259dbb9525b85dc03fa767c06
#
_cell.length_a   1.000
_cell.length_b   1.000
_cell.length_c   1.000
_cell.angle_alpha   90.00
_cell.angle_beta   90.00
_cell.angle_gamma   90.00
#
_symmetry.space_group_name_H-M   'P 1'
#
loop_
_entity.id
_entity.type
_entity.pdbx_description
1 polymer ?
#
loop_
_entity_poly.entity_id
_entity_poly.type
_entity_poly.pdbx_seq_one_letter_code
_entity_poly.pdbx_strand_id
1 'polypeptide(L)'
;MSMVNQLSTSKRSAILRDMMERQGINALARTKDGNTGQSGRPSQVTVLKLLADAGDTAIDFLDQKMRDLPVRYVEADEMFAFVGIRGLTLLKNQMRAPKGQGVFWIWMAIDPVSKLIVAWHVGGRGNADAKIFIADLKARCAGRIQLTTDSHRAYFEAVGSEFGDDIDYATVKKQDDNEQQLVVEEYTGVKMPYRPKKRPKREMHPPVVRSGTPDEDWITTNHIESFFQKLRQNLGRFARKSALHSKTLINLKRALALYIYHYNFQRIHMTIKTTPAMEAGIDDDRWTWENFMDLVDERAAAQKAARRAGQLEAARHVDDENIIRLKAPRDEQAGEYTVMVSLHQKYAKIHLTACVHLRDTPGRQSKRGDSHKFQCETFDAAQNLAYDFMPDDVDVCKICLGAYHRLDTGRGKGGSNLKH
;
A
#
# COMPACT_ATOMS: atom_id res chain seq x y z
N MET A 1 -24.61 10.24 -15.63
CA MET A 1 -24.68 8.77 -15.57
C MET A 1 -23.30 8.20 -15.84
N SER A 2 -22.56 7.80 -14.81
CA SER A 2 -21.30 7.08 -14.99
C SER A 2 -21.65 5.68 -15.48
N MET A 3 -21.36 5.35 -16.72
CA MET A 3 -21.46 3.99 -17.21
C MET A 3 -20.38 3.16 -16.53
N VAL A 4 -20.75 2.50 -15.45
CA VAL A 4 -19.93 1.50 -14.77
C VAL A 4 -19.67 0.41 -15.79
N ASN A 5 -18.42 0.13 -16.04
CA ASN A 5 -17.83 -0.97 -16.79
C ASN A 5 -18.84 -1.88 -17.51
N GLN A 6 -19.07 -1.64 -18.80
CA GLN A 6 -19.95 -2.45 -19.63
C GLN A 6 -19.38 -3.85 -19.96
N LEU A 7 -18.23 -4.22 -19.33
CA LEU A 7 -17.66 -5.55 -19.51
C LEU A 7 -18.47 -6.58 -18.74
N SER A 8 -18.80 -7.71 -19.41
CA SER A 8 -19.43 -8.85 -18.75
C SER A 8 -18.55 -9.41 -17.63
N THR A 9 -19.15 -10.08 -16.64
CA THR A 9 -18.45 -10.76 -15.55
C THR A 9 -17.37 -11.70 -16.09
N SER A 10 -17.70 -12.53 -17.10
CA SER A 10 -16.74 -13.43 -17.74
C SER A 10 -15.53 -12.70 -18.34
N LYS A 11 -15.74 -11.54 -18.96
CA LYS A 11 -14.64 -10.75 -19.55
C LYS A 11 -13.78 -10.09 -18.47
N ARG A 12 -14.39 -9.59 -17.40
CA ARG A 12 -13.66 -9.04 -16.23
C ARG A 12 -12.83 -10.14 -15.55
N SER A 13 -13.41 -11.32 -15.33
CA SER A 13 -12.74 -12.51 -14.80
C SER A 13 -11.53 -12.93 -15.64
N ALA A 14 -11.69 -12.95 -16.97
CA ALA A 14 -10.58 -13.26 -17.88
C ALA A 14 -9.43 -12.24 -17.78
N ILE A 15 -9.75 -10.94 -17.73
CA ILE A 15 -8.74 -9.87 -17.58
C ILE A 15 -7.98 -10.03 -16.26
N LEU A 16 -8.66 -10.30 -15.15
CA LEU A 16 -8.01 -10.50 -13.85
C LEU A 16 -7.14 -11.74 -13.84
N ARG A 17 -7.59 -12.85 -14.41
CA ARG A 17 -6.80 -14.09 -14.58
C ARG A 17 -5.50 -13.82 -15.34
N ASP A 18 -5.60 -13.18 -16.50
CA ASP A 18 -4.44 -12.86 -17.33
C ASP A 18 -3.48 -11.86 -16.65
N MET A 19 -4.02 -10.97 -15.81
CA MET A 19 -3.21 -10.04 -15.01
C MET A 19 -2.34 -10.79 -13.99
N MET A 20 -2.81 -11.91 -13.46
CA MET A 20 -2.04 -12.77 -12.55
C MET A 20 -0.96 -13.60 -13.27
N GLU A 21 -1.03 -13.71 -14.58
CA GLU A 21 -0.08 -14.40 -15.44
C GLU A 21 0.85 -13.43 -16.19
N ARG A 22 1.34 -12.40 -15.49
CA ARG A 22 2.33 -11.42 -15.96
C ARG A 22 1.87 -10.50 -17.09
N GLN A 23 0.62 -10.49 -17.49
CA GLN A 23 0.15 -9.56 -18.51
C GLN A 23 0.05 -8.14 -17.93
N GLY A 24 0.72 -7.20 -18.60
CA GLY A 24 0.68 -5.79 -18.20
C GLY A 24 -0.60 -5.10 -18.71
N ILE A 25 -0.97 -3.97 -18.09
CA ILE A 25 -2.18 -3.19 -18.44
C ILE A 25 -2.29 -2.93 -19.94
N ASN A 26 -1.17 -2.56 -20.58
CA ASN A 26 -1.13 -2.28 -22.02
C ASN A 26 -1.36 -3.55 -22.88
N ALA A 27 -0.89 -4.69 -22.42
CA ALA A 27 -1.11 -5.97 -23.10
C ALA A 27 -2.60 -6.34 -23.01
N LEU A 28 -3.18 -6.30 -21.81
CA LEU A 28 -4.59 -6.57 -21.57
C LEU A 28 -5.53 -5.65 -22.36
N ALA A 29 -5.15 -4.37 -22.51
CA ALA A 29 -5.90 -3.43 -23.35
C ALA A 29 -5.79 -3.73 -24.85
N ARG A 30 -4.78 -4.48 -25.29
CA ARG A 30 -4.58 -4.87 -26.70
C ARG A 30 -5.10 -6.25 -27.03
N THR A 31 -5.38 -7.12 -26.05
CA THR A 31 -5.88 -8.46 -26.30
C THR A 31 -7.21 -8.41 -27.05
N LYS A 32 -7.22 -9.04 -28.22
CA LYS A 32 -8.41 -9.15 -29.06
C LYS A 32 -9.33 -10.23 -28.47
N ASP A 33 -10.61 -9.92 -28.33
CA ASP A 33 -11.60 -10.99 -28.42
C ASP A 33 -11.57 -11.51 -29.84
N GLY A 34 -11.31 -12.80 -30.02
CA GLY A 34 -11.07 -13.41 -31.32
C GLY A 34 -12.20 -13.30 -32.36
N ASN A 35 -13.26 -12.55 -32.06
CA ASN A 35 -14.45 -12.53 -32.96
C ASN A 35 -15.17 -11.18 -33.09
N THR A 36 -14.70 -10.09 -32.47
CA THR A 36 -15.36 -8.79 -32.61
C THR A 36 -14.39 -7.74 -33.14
N GLY A 37 -14.73 -7.17 -34.26
CA GLY A 37 -14.03 -6.01 -34.80
C GLY A 37 -13.96 -4.88 -33.80
N GLN A 38 -13.04 -3.98 -33.99
CA GLN A 38 -12.57 -2.80 -33.22
C GLN A 38 -13.36 -2.29 -31.99
N SER A 39 -14.63 -2.65 -31.78
CA SER A 39 -15.51 -2.12 -30.72
C SER A 39 -15.48 -2.87 -29.36
N GLY A 40 -14.77 -3.98 -29.25
CA GLY A 40 -14.81 -4.86 -28.06
C GLY A 40 -13.60 -4.83 -27.12
N ARG A 41 -12.57 -3.99 -27.39
CA ARG A 41 -11.35 -3.94 -26.58
C ARG A 41 -11.53 -3.05 -25.34
N PRO A 42 -11.13 -3.50 -24.14
CA PRO A 42 -11.09 -2.61 -23.00
C PRO A 42 -10.02 -1.54 -23.21
N SER A 43 -10.30 -0.30 -22.84
CA SER A 43 -9.28 0.74 -22.80
C SER A 43 -8.31 0.50 -21.62
N GLN A 44 -7.13 1.09 -21.67
CA GLN A 44 -6.19 1.07 -20.51
C GLN A 44 -6.86 1.61 -19.25
N VAL A 45 -7.69 2.65 -19.38
CA VAL A 45 -8.44 3.24 -18.26
C VAL A 45 -9.43 2.23 -17.69
N THR A 46 -10.12 1.46 -18.54
CA THR A 46 -11.05 0.40 -18.13
C THR A 46 -10.32 -0.71 -17.35
N VAL A 47 -9.16 -1.15 -17.83
CA VAL A 47 -8.35 -2.18 -17.14
C VAL A 47 -7.78 -1.65 -15.81
N LEU A 48 -7.35 -0.39 -15.76
CA LEU A 48 -6.89 0.25 -14.51
C LEU A 48 -8.02 0.40 -13.51
N LYS A 49 -9.22 0.76 -13.97
CA LYS A 49 -10.40 0.83 -13.10
C LYS A 49 -10.76 -0.54 -12.55
N LEU A 50 -10.75 -1.58 -13.39
CA LEU A 50 -10.99 -2.95 -12.93
C LEU A 50 -9.94 -3.39 -11.88
N LEU A 51 -8.65 -3.07 -12.10
CA LEU A 51 -7.62 -3.32 -11.09
C LEU A 51 -7.90 -2.56 -9.78
N ALA A 52 -8.39 -1.32 -9.86
CA ALA A 52 -8.71 -0.54 -8.66
C ALA A 52 -9.88 -1.16 -7.90
N ASP A 53 -10.99 -1.41 -8.58
CA ASP A 53 -12.20 -1.97 -7.98
C ASP A 53 -11.92 -3.37 -7.37
N ALA A 54 -11.27 -4.26 -8.14
CA ALA A 54 -10.90 -5.60 -7.70
C ALA A 54 -9.82 -5.58 -6.60
N GLY A 55 -8.83 -4.70 -6.71
CA GLY A 55 -7.76 -4.61 -5.73
C GLY A 55 -8.24 -4.09 -4.38
N ASP A 56 -9.11 -3.09 -4.37
CA ASP A 56 -9.73 -2.60 -3.13
C ASP A 56 -10.64 -3.66 -2.50
N THR A 57 -11.40 -4.41 -3.32
CA THR A 57 -12.20 -5.55 -2.83
C THR A 57 -11.33 -6.65 -2.23
N ALA A 58 -10.18 -6.94 -2.86
CA ALA A 58 -9.23 -7.93 -2.33
C ALA A 58 -8.61 -7.47 -0.99
N ILE A 59 -8.32 -6.17 -0.83
CA ILE A 59 -7.83 -5.62 0.44
C ILE A 59 -8.87 -5.84 1.53
N ASP A 60 -10.11 -5.42 1.29
CA ASP A 60 -11.21 -5.54 2.27
C ASP A 60 -11.49 -7.02 2.60
N PHE A 61 -11.53 -7.89 1.59
CA PHE A 61 -11.74 -9.33 1.76
C PHE A 61 -10.65 -9.97 2.61
N LEU A 62 -9.38 -9.70 2.31
CA LEU A 62 -8.24 -10.24 3.05
C LEU A 62 -8.23 -9.73 4.50
N ASP A 63 -8.61 -8.46 4.72
CA ASP A 63 -8.64 -7.91 6.06
C ASP A 63 -9.74 -8.54 6.94
N GLN A 64 -10.88 -8.85 6.34
CA GLN A 64 -12.00 -9.47 7.04
C GLN A 64 -11.81 -10.99 7.23
N LYS A 65 -11.39 -11.70 6.17
CA LYS A 65 -11.32 -13.16 6.14
C LYS A 65 -10.08 -13.73 6.83
N MET A 66 -8.99 -12.96 6.86
CA MET A 66 -7.70 -13.38 7.40
C MET A 66 -7.53 -12.93 8.86
N ARG A 67 -8.40 -13.45 9.75
CA ARG A 67 -8.40 -13.22 11.21
C ARG A 67 -8.51 -14.54 11.93
N ASP A 68 -8.04 -14.59 13.17
CA ASP A 68 -8.07 -15.77 14.05
C ASP A 68 -7.47 -17.02 13.37
N LEU A 69 -6.36 -16.83 12.66
CA LEU A 69 -5.75 -17.87 11.85
C LEU A 69 -5.08 -18.92 12.73
N PRO A 70 -5.40 -20.22 12.54
CA PRO A 70 -4.83 -21.30 13.33
C PRO A 70 -3.43 -21.71 12.85
N VAL A 71 -2.56 -20.73 12.64
CA VAL A 71 -1.18 -20.95 12.18
C VAL A 71 -0.23 -21.10 13.35
N ARG A 72 0.64 -22.10 13.28
CA ARG A 72 1.65 -22.36 14.32
C ARG A 72 3.02 -21.83 13.91
N TYR A 73 3.40 -21.98 12.67
CA TYR A 73 4.71 -21.59 12.14
C TYR A 73 4.55 -20.44 11.14
N VAL A 74 5.43 -19.48 11.20
CA VAL A 74 5.41 -18.33 10.33
C VAL A 74 6.83 -17.95 9.90
N GLU A 75 7.04 -17.82 8.61
CA GLU A 75 8.26 -17.23 8.04
C GLU A 75 7.94 -15.81 7.59
N ALA A 76 8.79 -14.85 7.93
CA ALA A 76 8.65 -13.47 7.46
C ALA A 76 9.96 -12.93 6.86
N ASP A 77 9.82 -12.15 5.80
CA ASP A 77 10.92 -11.52 5.08
C ASP A 77 10.40 -10.28 4.33
N GLU A 78 11.29 -9.45 3.82
CA GLU A 78 10.92 -8.31 3.02
C GLU A 78 11.61 -8.30 1.65
N MET A 79 10.91 -7.79 0.65
CA MET A 79 11.46 -7.54 -0.67
C MET A 79 11.24 -6.11 -1.13
N PHE A 80 12.17 -5.54 -1.89
CA PHE A 80 11.95 -4.22 -2.46
C PHE A 80 11.10 -4.25 -3.73
N ALA A 81 10.34 -3.18 -3.93
CA ALA A 81 9.67 -2.81 -5.16
C ALA A 81 9.87 -1.31 -5.41
N PHE A 82 9.56 -0.83 -6.60
CA PHE A 82 9.59 0.61 -6.87
C PHE A 82 8.31 1.06 -7.59
N VAL A 83 7.97 2.32 -7.36
CA VAL A 83 6.79 2.97 -7.88
C VAL A 83 7.20 4.22 -8.67
N GLY A 84 6.69 4.37 -9.87
CA GLY A 84 6.93 5.54 -10.72
C GLY A 84 8.35 5.63 -11.21
N ILE A 85 9.29 5.95 -10.35
CA ILE A 85 10.69 6.21 -10.69
C ILE A 85 11.62 5.24 -9.94
N ARG A 86 12.60 4.69 -10.63
CA ARG A 86 13.62 3.84 -10.00
C ARG A 86 14.56 4.67 -9.13
N GLY A 87 14.96 4.12 -7.99
CA GLY A 87 15.92 4.76 -7.09
C GLY A 87 17.21 5.19 -7.78
N LEU A 88 17.74 4.36 -8.68
CA LEU A 88 18.93 4.69 -9.49
C LEU A 88 18.75 5.94 -10.36
N THR A 89 17.56 6.14 -10.95
CA THR A 89 17.26 7.33 -11.76
C THR A 89 17.22 8.58 -10.88
N LEU A 90 16.66 8.47 -9.69
CA LEU A 90 16.63 9.57 -8.72
C LEU A 90 18.06 9.97 -8.28
N LEU A 91 18.90 8.99 -8.00
CA LEU A 91 20.30 9.23 -7.61
C LEU A 91 21.11 9.87 -8.75
N LYS A 92 21.04 9.31 -9.96
CA LYS A 92 21.77 9.83 -11.12
C LYS A 92 21.40 11.29 -11.45
N ASN A 93 20.13 11.64 -11.27
CA ASN A 93 19.62 12.97 -11.58
C ASN A 93 19.58 13.90 -10.36
N GLN A 94 20.10 13.44 -9.19
CA GLN A 94 20.07 14.18 -7.92
C GLN A 94 18.67 14.69 -7.55
N MET A 95 17.63 13.89 -7.92
CA MET A 95 16.23 14.24 -7.71
C MET A 95 15.70 13.58 -6.44
N ARG A 96 14.79 14.28 -5.77
CA ARG A 96 13.96 13.63 -4.75
C ARG A 96 12.80 12.92 -5.43
N ALA A 97 12.42 11.75 -4.89
CA ALA A 97 11.23 11.07 -5.35
C ALA A 97 9.99 11.93 -5.11
N PRO A 98 9.09 12.08 -6.09
CA PRO A 98 7.77 12.64 -5.84
C PRO A 98 7.05 11.84 -4.74
N LYS A 99 6.11 12.47 -4.02
CA LYS A 99 5.34 11.79 -2.96
C LYS A 99 4.69 10.51 -3.51
N GLY A 100 4.84 9.40 -2.80
CA GLY A 100 4.30 8.10 -3.23
C GLY A 100 5.05 7.41 -4.37
N GLN A 101 6.23 7.91 -4.77
CA GLN A 101 7.11 7.28 -5.76
C GLN A 101 8.48 6.95 -5.17
N GLY A 102 9.24 6.10 -5.84
CA GLY A 102 10.54 5.65 -5.39
C GLY A 102 10.55 4.19 -4.94
N VAL A 103 11.44 3.86 -4.01
CA VAL A 103 11.60 2.49 -3.49
C VAL A 103 10.68 2.27 -2.30
N PHE A 104 9.96 1.15 -2.34
CA PHE A 104 9.13 0.65 -1.25
C PHE A 104 9.55 -0.78 -0.91
N TRP A 105 9.30 -1.18 0.32
CA TRP A 105 9.54 -2.51 0.80
C TRP A 105 8.22 -3.23 1.05
N ILE A 106 8.17 -4.48 0.64
CA ILE A 106 7.01 -5.35 0.81
C ILE A 106 7.41 -6.36 1.89
N TRP A 107 6.81 -6.20 3.05
CA TRP A 107 6.92 -7.10 4.18
C TRP A 107 5.85 -8.16 4.04
N MET A 108 6.18 -9.42 4.22
CA MET A 108 5.22 -10.51 4.10
C MET A 108 5.53 -11.62 5.08
N ALA A 109 4.47 -12.29 5.50
CA ALA A 109 4.52 -13.48 6.34
C ALA A 109 3.77 -14.64 5.67
N ILE A 110 4.36 -15.83 5.70
CA ILE A 110 3.79 -17.07 5.16
C ILE A 110 3.77 -18.16 6.23
N ASP A 111 2.70 -18.92 6.31
CA ASP A 111 2.70 -20.21 7.00
C ASP A 111 3.38 -21.25 6.12
N PRO A 112 4.52 -21.82 6.53
CA PRO A 112 5.23 -22.83 5.74
C PRO A 112 4.48 -24.18 5.61
N VAL A 113 3.48 -24.45 6.45
CA VAL A 113 2.67 -25.65 6.41
C VAL A 113 1.61 -25.54 5.32
N SER A 114 0.64 -24.65 5.50
CA SER A 114 -0.45 -24.43 4.56
C SER A 114 -0.07 -23.62 3.31
N LYS A 115 1.10 -22.98 3.30
CA LYS A 115 1.57 -22.04 2.29
C LYS A 115 0.76 -20.73 2.24
N LEU A 116 -0.06 -20.48 3.26
CA LEU A 116 -0.90 -19.31 3.38
C LEU A 116 -0.06 -18.04 3.57
N ILE A 117 -0.31 -17.00 2.80
CA ILE A 117 0.19 -15.65 3.10
C ILE A 117 -0.67 -15.08 4.21
N VAL A 118 -0.10 -14.93 5.40
CA VAL A 118 -0.80 -14.56 6.65
C VAL A 118 -0.97 -13.06 6.76
N ALA A 119 0.09 -12.31 6.54
CA ALA A 119 0.12 -10.85 6.67
C ALA A 119 1.00 -10.22 5.58
N TRP A 120 0.73 -8.96 5.26
CA TRP A 120 1.54 -8.17 4.34
C TRP A 120 1.46 -6.68 4.62
N HIS A 121 2.56 -5.96 4.38
CA HIS A 121 2.62 -4.51 4.50
C HIS A 121 3.49 -3.93 3.37
N VAL A 122 3.17 -2.72 2.92
CA VAL A 122 3.97 -1.98 1.92
C VAL A 122 4.31 -0.62 2.48
N GLY A 123 5.60 -0.39 2.70
CA GLY A 123 6.10 0.85 3.30
C GLY A 123 7.60 1.03 3.12
N GLY A 124 8.26 1.65 4.08
CA GLY A 124 9.72 1.74 4.17
C GLY A 124 10.36 0.46 4.71
N ARG A 125 11.67 0.50 4.98
CA ARG A 125 12.43 -0.61 5.59
C ARG A 125 12.77 -0.37 7.07
N GLY A 126 12.19 0.65 7.66
CA GLY A 126 12.54 1.08 9.03
C GLY A 126 11.69 0.42 10.11
N ASN A 127 12.01 0.76 11.37
CA ASN A 127 11.36 0.22 12.56
C ASN A 127 9.85 0.52 12.60
N ALA A 128 9.41 1.66 12.09
CA ALA A 128 7.99 2.04 12.08
C ALA A 128 7.17 1.06 11.21
N ASP A 129 7.65 0.76 9.99
CA ASP A 129 6.98 -0.18 9.09
C ASP A 129 7.04 -1.62 9.60
N ALA A 130 8.16 -2.02 10.22
CA ALA A 130 8.28 -3.32 10.88
C ALA A 130 7.25 -3.48 12.02
N LYS A 131 7.04 -2.44 12.84
CA LYS A 131 6.03 -2.45 13.90
C LYS A 131 4.62 -2.62 13.35
N ILE A 132 4.26 -1.84 12.32
CA ILE A 132 2.95 -1.96 11.68
C ILE A 132 2.74 -3.38 11.16
N PHE A 133 3.75 -3.95 10.50
CA PHE A 133 3.68 -5.30 9.94
C PHE A 133 3.54 -6.38 11.02
N ILE A 134 4.35 -6.33 12.08
CA ILE A 134 4.33 -7.32 13.16
C ILE A 134 3.06 -7.20 14.00
N ALA A 135 2.55 -5.97 14.24
CA ALA A 135 1.26 -5.76 14.90
C ALA A 135 0.09 -6.37 14.10
N ASP A 136 0.08 -6.17 12.77
CA ASP A 136 -0.94 -6.80 11.90
C ASP A 136 -0.80 -8.33 11.90
N LEU A 137 0.44 -8.85 11.83
CA LEU A 137 0.69 -10.29 11.93
C LEU A 137 0.10 -10.88 13.23
N LYS A 138 0.40 -10.25 14.38
CA LYS A 138 -0.13 -10.67 15.67
C LYS A 138 -1.65 -10.65 15.70
N ALA A 139 -2.26 -9.59 15.20
CA ALA A 139 -3.72 -9.42 15.18
C ALA A 139 -4.44 -10.43 14.27
N ARG A 140 -3.71 -11.14 13.41
CA ARG A 140 -4.27 -12.16 12.50
C ARG A 140 -4.17 -13.58 13.06
N CYS A 141 -3.26 -13.84 13.96
CA CYS A 141 -2.97 -15.20 14.48
C CYS A 141 -3.79 -15.51 15.72
N ALA A 142 -4.35 -16.73 15.80
CA ALA A 142 -5.20 -17.20 16.90
C ALA A 142 -4.39 -17.80 18.06
N GLY A 143 -3.25 -17.26 18.43
CA GLY A 143 -2.49 -17.77 19.56
C GLY A 143 -0.98 -17.65 19.39
N ARG A 144 -0.25 -18.40 20.23
CA ARG A 144 1.22 -18.40 20.22
C ARG A 144 1.75 -19.01 18.93
N ILE A 145 2.60 -18.26 18.22
CA ILE A 145 3.25 -18.70 17.00
C ILE A 145 4.76 -18.88 17.18
N GLN A 146 5.35 -19.66 16.29
CA GLN A 146 6.79 -19.62 16.06
C GLN A 146 7.06 -18.75 14.82
N LEU A 147 7.83 -17.67 15.01
CA LEU A 147 8.24 -16.79 13.94
C LEU A 147 9.71 -17.00 13.58
N THR A 148 10.00 -17.10 12.29
CA THR A 148 11.36 -17.07 11.76
C THR A 148 11.52 -15.91 10.81
N THR A 149 12.54 -15.07 11.03
CA THR A 149 12.90 -13.96 10.14
C THR A 149 14.38 -14.04 9.75
N ASP A 150 14.79 -13.19 8.81
CA ASP A 150 16.21 -12.90 8.67
C ASP A 150 16.73 -12.06 9.86
N SER A 151 18.02 -11.73 9.83
CA SER A 151 18.66 -10.96 10.91
C SER A 151 18.47 -9.44 10.76
N HIS A 152 17.46 -8.95 10.04
CA HIS A 152 17.21 -7.53 9.91
C HIS A 152 16.76 -6.92 11.25
N ARG A 153 17.48 -5.87 11.70
CA ARG A 153 17.33 -5.31 13.06
C ARG A 153 15.93 -4.80 13.38
N ALA A 154 15.20 -4.30 12.37
CA ALA A 154 13.86 -3.77 12.57
C ALA A 154 12.87 -4.82 13.10
N TYR A 155 13.06 -6.11 12.78
CA TYR A 155 12.24 -7.19 13.35
C TYR A 155 12.41 -7.34 14.86
N PHE A 156 13.64 -7.17 15.39
CA PHE A 156 13.90 -7.44 16.81
C PHE A 156 13.10 -6.53 17.73
N GLU A 157 13.08 -5.23 17.43
CA GLU A 157 12.31 -4.26 18.20
C GLU A 157 10.80 -4.48 18.03
N ALA A 158 10.36 -4.72 16.78
CA ALA A 158 8.95 -4.91 16.49
C ALA A 158 8.40 -6.18 17.16
N VAL A 159 9.10 -7.32 17.06
CA VAL A 159 8.68 -8.58 17.68
C VAL A 159 8.67 -8.45 19.21
N GLY A 160 9.73 -7.88 19.81
CA GLY A 160 9.80 -7.68 21.25
C GLY A 160 8.70 -6.76 21.77
N SER A 161 8.36 -5.68 21.04
CA SER A 161 7.31 -4.74 21.47
C SER A 161 5.89 -5.31 21.33
N GLU A 162 5.63 -6.12 20.32
CA GLU A 162 4.28 -6.60 20.04
C GLU A 162 3.97 -7.93 20.73
N PHE A 163 4.90 -8.88 20.70
CA PHE A 163 4.67 -10.21 21.24
C PHE A 163 5.22 -10.40 22.67
N GLY A 164 6.28 -9.65 23.07
CA GLY A 164 6.98 -9.88 24.33
C GLY A 164 7.48 -11.31 24.41
N ASP A 165 7.07 -12.04 25.48
CA ASP A 165 7.44 -13.44 25.70
C ASP A 165 6.45 -14.44 25.08
N ASP A 166 5.35 -13.96 24.50
CA ASP A 166 4.31 -14.82 23.91
C ASP A 166 4.59 -15.21 22.46
N ILE A 167 5.84 -15.61 22.20
CA ILE A 167 6.28 -16.05 20.88
C ILE A 167 7.50 -16.98 21.00
N ASP A 168 7.61 -17.94 20.09
CA ASP A 168 8.85 -18.66 19.82
C ASP A 168 9.54 -17.97 18.64
N TYR A 169 10.66 -17.32 18.87
CA TYR A 169 11.29 -16.48 17.83
C TYR A 169 12.73 -16.91 17.55
N ALA A 170 13.01 -17.16 16.28
CA ALA A 170 14.34 -17.44 15.80
C ALA A 170 14.70 -16.60 14.58
N THR A 171 15.99 -16.39 14.37
CA THR A 171 16.51 -15.69 13.20
C THR A 171 17.52 -16.54 12.45
N VAL A 172 17.46 -16.48 11.11
CA VAL A 172 18.45 -17.08 10.22
C VAL A 172 19.36 -15.98 9.69
N LYS A 173 20.67 -16.21 9.79
CA LYS A 173 21.64 -15.28 9.21
C LYS A 173 21.88 -15.69 7.76
N LYS A 174 21.41 -14.88 6.83
CA LYS A 174 21.77 -15.04 5.42
C LYS A 174 23.16 -14.49 5.20
N GLN A 175 24.01 -15.24 4.51
CA GLN A 175 25.22 -14.68 3.95
C GLN A 175 24.84 -13.84 2.72
N ASP A 176 24.44 -12.59 2.96
CA ASP A 176 23.99 -11.71 1.88
C ASP A 176 24.92 -10.53 1.65
N ASP A 177 26.06 -10.85 1.08
CA ASP A 177 26.82 -9.84 0.34
C ASP A 177 26.13 -9.46 -1.00
N ASN A 178 25.28 -10.32 -1.57
CA ASN A 178 24.82 -10.15 -2.95
C ASN A 178 23.51 -9.34 -3.08
N GLU A 179 22.56 -9.44 -2.16
CA GLU A 179 21.30 -8.72 -2.29
C GLU A 179 21.43 -7.27 -1.84
N GLN A 180 22.18 -7.02 -0.76
CA GLN A 180 22.58 -5.68 -0.37
C GLN A 180 23.45 -5.02 -1.44
N GLN A 181 24.35 -5.78 -2.07
CA GLN A 181 25.20 -5.32 -3.16
C GLN A 181 24.40 -4.97 -4.40
N LEU A 182 23.42 -5.79 -4.80
CA LEU A 182 22.50 -5.48 -5.90
C LEU A 182 21.64 -4.26 -5.62
N VAL A 183 21.14 -4.10 -4.39
CA VAL A 183 20.39 -2.91 -3.97
C VAL A 183 21.30 -1.69 -3.97
N VAL A 184 22.52 -1.80 -3.45
CA VAL A 184 23.49 -0.70 -3.46
C VAL A 184 23.89 -0.34 -4.89
N GLU A 185 24.19 -1.30 -5.76
CA GLU A 185 24.52 -1.06 -7.17
C GLU A 185 23.31 -0.45 -7.92
N GLU A 186 22.11 -0.93 -7.65
CA GLU A 186 20.88 -0.38 -8.24
C GLU A 186 20.55 1.00 -7.65
N TYR A 187 20.89 1.25 -6.41
CA TYR A 187 20.64 2.52 -5.71
C TYR A 187 21.69 3.59 -5.98
N THR A 188 22.98 3.21 -6.02
CA THR A 188 24.11 4.16 -6.15
C THR A 188 24.65 4.26 -7.56
N GLY A 189 24.41 3.26 -8.41
CA GLY A 189 25.03 3.17 -9.74
C GLY A 189 26.54 2.92 -9.68
N VAL A 190 27.11 2.76 -8.50
CA VAL A 190 28.50 2.43 -8.29
C VAL A 190 28.65 0.93 -8.50
N LYS A 191 29.34 0.53 -9.55
CA LYS A 191 29.72 -0.88 -9.72
C LYS A 191 30.69 -1.24 -8.59
N MET A 192 30.25 -2.10 -7.70
CA MET A 192 31.14 -2.67 -6.69
C MET A 192 32.25 -3.47 -7.40
N PRO A 193 33.47 -3.50 -6.85
CA PRO A 193 34.55 -4.21 -7.46
C PRO A 193 34.19 -5.67 -7.70
N TYR A 194 34.55 -6.17 -8.91
CA TYR A 194 34.27 -7.52 -9.33
C TYR A 194 34.75 -8.53 -8.27
N ARG A 195 33.84 -9.21 -7.62
CA ARG A 195 34.15 -10.40 -6.82
C ARG A 195 34.14 -11.62 -7.73
N PRO A 196 35.20 -12.45 -7.70
CA PRO A 196 35.30 -13.62 -8.55
C PRO A 196 34.10 -14.56 -8.32
N LYS A 197 33.57 -15.13 -9.40
CA LYS A 197 32.39 -16.00 -9.48
C LYS A 197 32.46 -17.31 -8.68
N LYS A 198 33.52 -17.59 -7.94
CA LYS A 198 33.50 -18.69 -6.96
C LYS A 198 32.59 -18.28 -5.83
N ARG A 199 31.32 -18.69 -5.93
CA ARG A 199 30.42 -18.66 -4.77
C ARG A 199 31.15 -19.42 -3.67
N PRO A 200 31.50 -18.82 -2.53
CA PRO A 200 31.92 -19.59 -1.38
C PRO A 200 30.83 -20.62 -1.13
N LYS A 201 31.21 -21.85 -0.71
CA LYS A 201 30.22 -22.79 -0.17
C LYS A 201 29.39 -21.99 0.85
N ARG A 202 28.07 -22.01 0.70
CA ARG A 202 27.15 -21.38 1.67
C ARG A 202 27.56 -21.92 3.05
N GLU A 203 28.29 -21.15 3.82
CA GLU A 203 28.44 -21.42 5.24
C GLU A 203 27.09 -21.07 5.85
N MET A 204 26.32 -22.09 6.16
CA MET A 204 25.08 -21.92 6.90
C MET A 204 25.47 -21.56 8.34
N HIS A 205 25.28 -20.30 8.70
CA HIS A 205 25.35 -19.94 10.09
C HIS A 205 24.19 -20.64 10.84
N PRO A 206 24.43 -21.19 12.02
CA PRO A 206 23.34 -21.77 12.81
C PRO A 206 22.29 -20.68 13.11
N PRO A 207 21.03 -21.07 13.13
CA PRO A 207 19.98 -20.16 13.53
C PRO A 207 20.20 -19.64 14.95
N VAL A 208 19.71 -18.43 15.23
CA VAL A 208 19.82 -17.83 16.55
C VAL A 208 18.43 -17.77 17.19
N VAL A 209 18.22 -18.51 18.26
CA VAL A 209 17.01 -18.40 19.08
C VAL A 209 17.02 -17.06 19.80
N ARG A 210 15.94 -16.30 19.69
CA ARG A 210 15.74 -14.98 20.30
C ARG A 210 14.80 -14.99 21.47
N SER A 211 13.74 -15.77 21.40
CA SER A 211 12.73 -15.94 22.46
C SER A 211 12.10 -17.32 22.38
N GLY A 212 11.68 -17.85 23.53
CA GLY A 212 10.95 -19.10 23.65
C GLY A 212 11.77 -20.34 23.30
N THR A 213 11.09 -21.37 22.83
CA THR A 213 11.65 -22.69 22.48
C THR A 213 11.18 -23.08 21.08
N PRO A 214 11.71 -22.45 20.02
CA PRO A 214 11.28 -22.76 18.68
C PRO A 214 11.71 -24.17 18.26
N ASP A 215 10.85 -24.84 17.48
CA ASP A 215 11.11 -26.11 16.84
C ASP A 215 12.14 -25.91 15.73
N GLU A 216 13.29 -26.58 15.85
CA GLU A 216 14.44 -26.40 14.96
C GLU A 216 14.14 -26.78 13.50
N ASP A 217 13.26 -27.75 13.27
CA ASP A 217 12.88 -28.21 11.92
C ASP A 217 12.15 -27.13 11.12
N TRP A 218 11.55 -26.15 11.82
CA TRP A 218 10.80 -25.04 11.22
C TRP A 218 11.54 -23.71 11.24
N ILE A 219 12.80 -23.68 11.66
CA ILE A 219 13.61 -22.45 11.60
C ILE A 219 14.18 -22.26 10.19
N THR A 220 13.39 -21.68 9.31
CA THR A 220 13.76 -21.43 7.91
C THR A 220 13.04 -20.19 7.36
N THR A 221 13.54 -19.63 6.23
CA THR A 221 12.89 -18.58 5.44
C THR A 221 12.74 -19.00 3.97
N ASN A 222 12.89 -20.29 3.70
CA ASN A 222 12.90 -20.81 2.33
C ASN A 222 11.55 -20.67 1.61
N HIS A 223 10.44 -20.76 2.36
CA HIS A 223 9.10 -20.69 1.77
C HIS A 223 8.75 -19.27 1.36
N ILE A 224 9.04 -18.29 2.21
CA ILE A 224 8.82 -16.88 1.87
C ILE A 224 9.74 -16.42 0.73
N GLU A 225 10.99 -16.86 0.68
CA GLU A 225 11.89 -16.58 -0.45
C GLU A 225 11.37 -17.18 -1.76
N SER A 226 10.92 -18.45 -1.72
CA SER A 226 10.29 -19.11 -2.87
C SER A 226 9.03 -18.36 -3.32
N PHE A 227 8.21 -17.87 -2.38
CA PHE A 227 7.05 -17.07 -2.70
C PHE A 227 7.45 -15.76 -3.40
N PHE A 228 8.45 -15.04 -2.92
CA PHE A 228 8.94 -13.83 -3.58
C PHE A 228 9.44 -14.07 -5.00
N GLN A 229 10.06 -15.22 -5.25
CA GLN A 229 10.44 -15.60 -6.61
C GLN A 229 9.21 -15.78 -7.51
N LYS A 230 8.19 -16.49 -7.04
CA LYS A 230 6.92 -16.69 -7.76
C LYS A 230 6.19 -15.36 -8.00
N LEU A 231 6.13 -14.49 -6.99
CA LEU A 231 5.54 -13.15 -7.12
C LEU A 231 6.22 -12.33 -8.23
N ARG A 232 7.56 -12.34 -8.28
CA ARG A 232 8.33 -11.66 -9.34
C ARG A 232 8.13 -12.29 -10.73
N GLN A 233 7.90 -13.59 -10.79
CA GLN A 233 7.63 -14.30 -12.04
C GLN A 233 6.23 -14.02 -12.58
N ASN A 234 5.24 -14.05 -11.70
CA ASN A 234 3.82 -13.95 -12.08
C ASN A 234 3.36 -12.49 -12.24
N LEU A 235 3.96 -11.55 -11.51
CA LEU A 235 3.63 -10.14 -11.65
C LEU A 235 4.85 -9.32 -12.08
N GLY A 236 4.85 -8.94 -13.36
CA GLY A 236 5.97 -8.16 -13.94
C GLY A 236 6.25 -6.83 -13.24
N ARG A 237 5.28 -6.29 -12.46
CA ARG A 237 5.46 -5.06 -11.68
C ARG A 237 6.40 -5.22 -10.47
N PHE A 238 6.65 -6.45 -10.02
CA PHE A 238 7.59 -6.78 -8.96
C PHE A 238 8.94 -7.28 -9.47
N ALA A 239 9.09 -7.44 -10.78
CA ALA A 239 10.36 -7.84 -11.36
C ALA A 239 11.40 -6.72 -11.23
N ARG A 240 12.63 -7.09 -10.84
CA ARG A 240 13.74 -6.15 -10.53
C ARG A 240 14.06 -5.16 -11.66
N LYS A 241 13.95 -5.61 -12.92
CA LYS A 241 14.28 -4.81 -14.11
C LYS A 241 13.12 -4.86 -15.11
N SER A 242 11.99 -4.28 -14.76
CA SER A 242 10.80 -4.28 -15.61
C SER A 242 10.29 -2.87 -15.84
N ALA A 243 9.79 -2.61 -17.05
CA ALA A 243 9.02 -1.41 -17.36
C ALA A 243 7.56 -1.50 -16.87
N LEU A 244 7.14 -2.67 -16.36
CA LEU A 244 5.78 -2.93 -15.91
C LEU A 244 5.50 -2.46 -14.48
N HIS A 245 6.44 -1.74 -13.83
CA HIS A 245 6.29 -1.26 -12.45
C HIS A 245 5.05 -0.36 -12.29
N SER A 246 4.49 -0.36 -11.10
CA SER A 246 3.35 0.48 -10.75
C SER A 246 3.71 1.96 -10.82
N LYS A 247 2.79 2.80 -11.28
CA LYS A 247 2.99 4.26 -11.37
C LYS A 247 2.57 4.98 -10.09
N THR A 248 1.72 4.35 -9.27
CA THR A 248 1.24 4.85 -7.99
C THR A 248 1.34 3.77 -6.91
N LEU A 249 1.56 4.18 -5.66
CA LEU A 249 1.66 3.27 -4.52
C LEU A 249 0.36 2.49 -4.30
N ILE A 250 -0.78 3.16 -4.45
CA ILE A 250 -2.07 2.50 -4.27
C ILE A 250 -2.27 1.36 -5.28
N ASN A 251 -1.88 1.53 -6.54
CA ASN A 251 -1.98 0.47 -7.53
C ASN A 251 -0.93 -0.65 -7.33
N LEU A 252 0.16 -0.38 -6.63
CA LEU A 252 1.07 -1.43 -6.16
C LEU A 252 0.38 -2.28 -5.09
N LYS A 253 -0.22 -1.64 -4.06
CA LYS A 253 -0.95 -2.31 -2.97
C LYS A 253 -2.12 -3.13 -3.52
N ARG A 254 -2.94 -2.54 -4.40
CA ARG A 254 -4.08 -3.21 -5.06
C ARG A 254 -3.68 -4.47 -5.81
N ALA A 255 -2.61 -4.38 -6.59
CA ALA A 255 -2.14 -5.54 -7.36
C ALA A 255 -1.52 -6.62 -6.47
N LEU A 256 -0.87 -6.23 -5.36
CA LEU A 256 -0.35 -7.17 -4.38
C LEU A 256 -1.50 -7.90 -3.66
N ALA A 257 -2.48 -7.17 -3.16
CA ALA A 257 -3.64 -7.75 -2.49
C ALA A 257 -4.42 -8.71 -3.41
N LEU A 258 -4.64 -8.30 -4.66
CA LEU A 258 -5.30 -9.15 -5.65
C LEU A 258 -4.50 -10.43 -5.94
N TYR A 259 -3.17 -10.36 -5.97
CA TYR A 259 -2.34 -11.55 -6.13
C TYR A 259 -2.36 -12.44 -4.89
N ILE A 260 -2.32 -11.87 -3.67
CA ILE A 260 -2.43 -12.63 -2.43
C ILE A 260 -3.79 -13.34 -2.36
N TYR A 261 -4.89 -12.63 -2.71
CA TYR A 261 -6.21 -13.24 -2.82
C TYR A 261 -6.19 -14.44 -3.79
N HIS A 262 -5.69 -14.22 -5.02
CA HIS A 262 -5.56 -15.29 -6.01
C HIS A 262 -4.73 -16.47 -5.49
N TYR A 263 -3.59 -16.20 -4.87
CA TYR A 263 -2.68 -17.21 -4.34
C TYR A 263 -3.30 -18.01 -3.19
N ASN A 264 -3.92 -17.32 -2.23
CA ASN A 264 -4.48 -17.96 -1.04
C ASN A 264 -5.78 -18.73 -1.32
N PHE A 265 -6.67 -18.18 -2.15
CA PHE A 265 -8.06 -18.66 -2.27
C PHE A 265 -8.41 -19.32 -3.61
N GLN A 266 -7.63 -19.08 -4.67
CA GLN A 266 -7.97 -19.59 -5.99
C GLN A 266 -6.96 -20.58 -6.56
N ARG A 267 -5.68 -20.35 -6.31
CA ARG A 267 -4.61 -21.13 -6.89
C ARG A 267 -4.39 -22.43 -6.12
N ILE A 268 -4.53 -23.58 -6.81
CA ILE A 268 -4.13 -24.87 -6.26
C ILE A 268 -2.60 -24.91 -6.18
N HIS A 269 -2.08 -25.09 -4.98
CA HIS A 269 -0.64 -25.22 -4.75
C HIS A 269 -0.18 -26.64 -5.00
N MET A 270 0.88 -26.83 -5.79
CA MET A 270 1.32 -28.15 -6.25
C MET A 270 1.72 -29.11 -5.13
N THR A 271 2.24 -28.59 -4.01
CA THR A 271 2.69 -29.41 -2.89
C THR A 271 1.53 -29.91 -2.04
N ILE A 272 0.62 -29.02 -1.66
CA ILE A 272 -0.52 -29.34 -0.77
C ILE A 272 -1.76 -29.83 -1.55
N LYS A 273 -1.76 -29.73 -2.88
CA LYS A 273 -2.84 -30.17 -3.80
C LYS A 273 -4.20 -29.50 -3.59
N THR A 274 -4.22 -28.42 -2.81
CA THR A 274 -5.42 -27.59 -2.55
C THR A 274 -5.02 -26.11 -2.54
N THR A 275 -5.94 -25.21 -2.20
CA THR A 275 -5.57 -23.79 -1.98
C THR A 275 -4.99 -23.60 -0.59
N PRO A 276 -4.08 -22.63 -0.38
CA PRO A 276 -3.56 -22.33 0.95
C PRO A 276 -4.65 -22.03 1.99
N ALA A 277 -5.72 -21.37 1.63
CA ALA A 277 -6.83 -21.06 2.53
C ALA A 277 -7.62 -22.30 2.96
N MET A 278 -7.85 -23.24 2.04
CA MET A 278 -8.48 -24.53 2.36
C MET A 278 -7.58 -25.39 3.26
N GLU A 279 -6.27 -25.45 2.97
CA GLU A 279 -5.31 -26.17 3.78
C GLU A 279 -5.20 -25.60 5.20
N ALA A 280 -5.35 -24.31 5.36
CA ALA A 280 -5.38 -23.64 6.66
C ALA A 280 -6.74 -23.69 7.36
N GLY A 281 -7.76 -24.32 6.77
CA GLY A 281 -9.11 -24.42 7.34
C GLY A 281 -9.88 -23.09 7.40
N ILE A 282 -9.51 -22.11 6.54
CA ILE A 282 -10.17 -20.79 6.48
C ILE A 282 -11.40 -20.85 5.59
N ASP A 283 -11.37 -21.70 4.58
CA ASP A 283 -12.44 -21.90 3.62
C ASP A 283 -12.58 -23.37 3.26
N ASP A 284 -13.79 -23.82 3.01
CA ASP A 284 -14.07 -25.19 2.60
C ASP A 284 -13.99 -25.35 1.08
N ASP A 285 -14.23 -24.27 0.33
CA ASP A 285 -14.32 -24.28 -1.10
C ASP A 285 -13.29 -23.36 -1.77
N ARG A 286 -12.92 -23.77 -2.98
CA ARG A 286 -12.07 -22.97 -3.85
C ARG A 286 -12.87 -21.82 -4.47
N TRP A 287 -12.39 -20.60 -4.29
CA TRP A 287 -12.97 -19.42 -4.95
C TRP A 287 -12.69 -19.40 -6.44
N THR A 288 -13.66 -18.86 -7.21
CA THR A 288 -13.51 -18.59 -8.63
C THR A 288 -13.39 -17.09 -8.87
N TRP A 289 -12.97 -16.68 -10.07
CA TRP A 289 -12.99 -15.27 -10.44
C TRP A 289 -14.42 -14.72 -10.54
N GLU A 290 -15.36 -15.58 -10.91
CA GLU A 290 -16.78 -15.25 -11.01
C GLU A 290 -17.36 -14.89 -9.63
N ASN A 291 -17.15 -15.75 -8.61
CA ASN A 291 -17.55 -15.46 -7.22
C ASN A 291 -16.90 -14.18 -6.69
N PHE A 292 -15.63 -13.95 -7.04
CA PHE A 292 -14.94 -12.73 -6.66
C PHE A 292 -15.53 -11.48 -7.33
N MET A 293 -15.97 -11.60 -8.60
CA MET A 293 -16.61 -10.48 -9.28
C MET A 293 -17.96 -10.09 -8.65
N ASP A 294 -18.68 -11.03 -8.05
CA ASP A 294 -19.89 -10.73 -7.29
C ASP A 294 -19.57 -9.82 -6.09
N LEU A 295 -18.50 -10.13 -5.34
CA LEU A 295 -18.03 -9.25 -4.25
C LEU A 295 -17.62 -7.85 -4.75
N VAL A 296 -16.97 -7.77 -5.91
CA VAL A 296 -16.59 -6.48 -6.52
C VAL A 296 -17.85 -5.66 -6.86
N ASP A 297 -18.89 -6.32 -7.39
CA ASP A 297 -20.14 -5.65 -7.74
C ASP A 297 -20.93 -5.23 -6.49
N GLU A 298 -20.97 -6.06 -5.46
CA GLU A 298 -21.59 -5.75 -4.16
C GLU A 298 -20.92 -4.53 -3.51
N ARG A 299 -19.58 -4.51 -3.48
CA ARG A 299 -18.81 -3.38 -2.95
C ARG A 299 -19.10 -2.10 -3.74
N ALA A 300 -19.13 -2.18 -5.07
CA ALA A 300 -19.44 -1.03 -5.93
C ALA A 300 -20.87 -0.52 -5.70
N ALA A 301 -21.84 -1.43 -5.51
CA ALA A 301 -23.22 -1.08 -5.18
C ALA A 301 -23.33 -0.41 -3.82
N ALA A 302 -22.66 -0.94 -2.80
CA ALA A 302 -22.61 -0.36 -1.45
C ALA A 302 -22.00 1.05 -1.46
N GLN A 303 -20.88 1.25 -2.14
CA GLN A 303 -20.27 2.57 -2.29
C GLN A 303 -21.18 3.57 -3.02
N LYS A 304 -21.89 3.11 -4.05
CA LYS A 304 -22.87 3.96 -4.76
C LYS A 304 -24.04 4.33 -3.86
N ALA A 305 -24.52 3.40 -3.04
CA ALA A 305 -25.57 3.65 -2.08
C ALA A 305 -25.13 4.65 -1.00
N ALA A 306 -23.92 4.47 -0.44
CA ALA A 306 -23.36 5.38 0.56
C ALA A 306 -23.16 6.80 0.00
N ARG A 307 -22.66 6.94 -1.23
CA ARG A 307 -22.54 8.24 -1.91
C ARG A 307 -23.91 8.90 -2.12
N ARG A 308 -24.93 8.13 -2.49
CA ARG A 308 -26.29 8.66 -2.63
C ARG A 308 -26.88 9.09 -1.28
N ALA A 309 -26.66 8.30 -0.24
CA ALA A 309 -27.09 8.65 1.12
C ALA A 309 -26.40 9.94 1.60
N GLY A 310 -25.07 10.04 1.48
CA GLY A 310 -24.34 11.25 1.82
C GLY A 310 -24.74 12.48 0.98
N GLN A 311 -25.03 12.30 -0.32
CA GLN A 311 -25.56 13.38 -1.15
C GLN A 311 -26.98 13.81 -0.72
N LEU A 312 -27.83 12.85 -0.34
CA LEU A 312 -29.17 13.13 0.18
C LEU A 312 -29.11 13.81 1.56
N GLU A 313 -28.20 13.39 2.42
CA GLU A 313 -27.98 14.00 3.73
C GLU A 313 -27.42 15.43 3.60
N ALA A 314 -26.44 15.63 2.73
CA ALA A 314 -25.94 16.95 2.39
C ALA A 314 -27.01 17.84 1.74
N ALA A 315 -27.88 17.28 0.89
CA ALA A 315 -29.00 18.00 0.31
C ALA A 315 -30.06 18.36 1.37
N ARG A 316 -30.38 17.45 2.31
CA ARG A 316 -31.27 17.74 3.45
C ARG A 316 -30.71 18.81 4.37
N HIS A 317 -29.41 18.78 4.66
CA HIS A 317 -28.75 19.86 5.42
C HIS A 317 -28.78 21.20 4.69
N VAL A 318 -28.81 21.21 3.37
CA VAL A 318 -28.98 22.45 2.57
C VAL A 318 -30.41 22.95 2.61
N ASP A 319 -31.38 22.05 2.74
CA ASP A 319 -32.83 22.42 2.83
C ASP A 319 -33.25 22.79 4.24
N ASP A 320 -32.65 22.20 5.30
CA ASP A 320 -32.96 22.51 6.70
C ASP A 320 -32.16 23.69 7.27
N GLU A 321 -30.98 23.94 6.74
CA GLU A 321 -30.16 25.10 7.06
C GLU A 321 -30.07 25.99 5.82
N ASN A 322 -31.04 26.86 5.70
CA ASN A 322 -30.87 28.07 4.94
C ASN A 322 -29.55 28.70 5.40
N ILE A 323 -28.47 28.35 4.71
CA ILE A 323 -27.23 29.09 4.76
C ILE A 323 -26.63 29.16 6.16
N ILE A 324 -25.80 28.19 6.50
CA ILE A 324 -24.52 28.60 7.04
C ILE A 324 -23.70 29.14 5.84
N ARG A 325 -24.07 30.29 5.34
CA ARG A 325 -23.05 31.23 4.91
C ARG A 325 -22.21 31.42 6.16
N LEU A 326 -21.08 30.81 6.22
CA LEU A 326 -19.97 31.19 7.05
C LEU A 326 -19.54 32.59 6.62
N LYS A 327 -20.38 33.61 6.95
CA LYS A 327 -19.81 34.86 7.37
C LYS A 327 -18.99 34.49 8.57
N ALA A 328 -17.68 34.49 8.41
CA ALA A 328 -16.77 34.31 9.52
C ALA A 328 -17.29 35.12 10.69
N PRO A 329 -17.63 34.52 11.84
CA PRO A 329 -17.91 35.28 13.02
C PRO A 329 -16.69 36.14 13.30
N ARG A 330 -16.87 37.40 13.49
CA ARG A 330 -15.76 38.31 13.80
C ARG A 330 -15.26 38.16 15.21
N ASP A 331 -15.83 37.27 16.02
CA ASP A 331 -15.47 37.15 17.43
C ASP A 331 -15.46 35.69 17.93
N GLU A 332 -14.30 35.28 18.42
CA GLU A 332 -13.96 34.47 19.60
C GLU A 332 -14.17 32.94 19.65
N GLN A 333 -14.41 32.20 18.55
CA GLN A 333 -14.26 30.73 18.58
C GLN A 333 -13.79 30.16 17.23
N ALA A 334 -12.87 30.80 16.56
CA ALA A 334 -12.25 30.25 15.34
C ALA A 334 -11.21 29.20 15.73
N GLY A 335 -11.38 27.95 15.28
CA GLY A 335 -10.35 26.93 15.40
C GLY A 335 -9.02 27.39 14.83
N GLU A 336 -7.93 26.83 15.33
CA GLU A 336 -6.55 27.27 15.02
C GLU A 336 -6.18 27.07 13.55
N TYR A 337 -6.79 26.09 12.88
CA TYR A 337 -6.49 25.72 11.50
C TYR A 337 -7.72 25.80 10.60
N THR A 338 -7.50 26.17 9.35
CA THR A 338 -8.52 26.16 8.29
C THR A 338 -8.07 25.29 7.14
N VAL A 339 -8.88 24.31 6.77
CA VAL A 339 -8.69 23.49 5.57
C VAL A 339 -9.48 24.11 4.43
N MET A 340 -8.78 24.46 3.34
CA MET A 340 -9.38 24.91 2.11
C MET A 340 -9.38 23.78 1.09
N VAL A 341 -10.57 23.34 0.66
CA VAL A 341 -10.73 22.29 -0.35
C VAL A 341 -11.23 22.90 -1.65
N SER A 342 -10.54 22.67 -2.74
CA SER A 342 -10.98 23.04 -4.08
C SER A 342 -11.34 21.78 -4.88
N LEU A 343 -12.64 21.57 -5.09
CA LEU A 343 -13.14 20.42 -5.85
C LEU A 343 -12.78 20.52 -7.34
N HIS A 344 -12.73 21.73 -7.88
CA HIS A 344 -12.38 21.97 -9.27
C HIS A 344 -10.89 21.71 -9.56
N GLN A 345 -10.02 22.19 -8.69
CA GLN A 345 -8.57 22.03 -8.83
C GLN A 345 -8.06 20.74 -8.16
N LYS A 346 -8.94 20.00 -7.50
CA LYS A 346 -8.66 18.68 -6.85
C LYS A 346 -7.51 18.74 -5.84
N TYR A 347 -7.47 19.73 -5.00
CA TYR A 347 -6.50 19.84 -3.92
C TYR A 347 -7.16 20.25 -2.59
N ALA A 348 -6.55 19.89 -1.47
CA ALA A 348 -6.82 20.41 -0.16
C ALA A 348 -5.58 21.12 0.40
N LYS A 349 -5.76 22.27 1.05
CA LYS A 349 -4.66 23.04 1.62
C LYS A 349 -4.97 23.47 3.05
N ILE A 350 -4.03 23.17 3.94
CA ILE A 350 -4.13 23.49 5.37
C ILE A 350 -3.46 24.87 5.60
N HIS A 351 -4.18 25.75 6.28
CA HIS A 351 -3.71 27.07 6.68
C HIS A 351 -3.91 27.28 8.19
N LEU A 352 -3.13 28.17 8.81
CA LEU A 352 -3.57 28.79 10.07
C LEU A 352 -4.77 29.68 9.79
N THR A 353 -5.77 29.70 10.67
CA THR A 353 -6.99 30.49 10.49
C THR A 353 -6.73 31.98 10.32
N ALA A 354 -5.66 32.49 10.94
CA ALA A 354 -5.19 33.87 10.77
C ALA A 354 -4.40 34.15 9.48
N CYS A 355 -4.24 33.17 8.60
CA CYS A 355 -3.42 33.33 7.38
C CYS A 355 -3.98 34.37 6.44
N VAL A 356 -3.13 35.30 5.97
CA VAL A 356 -3.50 36.36 5.03
C VAL A 356 -4.04 35.85 3.69
N HIS A 357 -3.66 34.63 3.28
CA HIS A 357 -4.17 33.99 2.07
C HIS A 357 -5.59 33.47 2.17
N LEU A 358 -6.16 33.40 3.39
CA LEU A 358 -7.55 33.07 3.62
C LEU A 358 -8.47 34.31 3.56
N ARG A 359 -7.90 35.52 3.60
CA ARG A 359 -8.67 36.73 3.47
C ARG A 359 -9.19 36.83 2.03
N ASP A 360 -10.49 37.03 1.91
CA ASP A 360 -11.12 37.31 0.61
C ASP A 360 -10.52 38.62 0.06
N THR A 361 -9.70 38.51 -0.97
CA THR A 361 -9.25 39.69 -1.70
C THR A 361 -10.46 40.22 -2.45
N PRO A 362 -10.92 41.47 -2.20
CA PRO A 362 -12.02 42.06 -2.96
C PRO A 362 -11.64 42.05 -4.45
N GLY A 363 -12.43 41.34 -5.26
CA GLY A 363 -12.24 41.31 -6.72
C GLY A 363 -11.81 39.96 -7.31
N ARG A 364 -11.44 38.94 -6.52
CA ARG A 364 -11.20 37.56 -6.99
C ARG A 364 -12.19 36.58 -6.36
N GLN A 365 -13.47 36.81 -6.52
CA GLN A 365 -14.41 35.69 -6.44
C GLN A 365 -14.15 34.81 -7.65
N SER A 366 -13.70 33.55 -7.39
CA SER A 366 -13.76 32.55 -8.44
C SER A 366 -15.21 32.49 -8.90
N LYS A 367 -15.47 32.76 -10.18
CA LYS A 367 -16.80 32.77 -10.76
C LYS A 367 -17.52 31.40 -10.72
N ARG A 368 -16.97 30.44 -9.99
CA ARG A 368 -17.51 29.08 -9.81
C ARG A 368 -17.30 28.70 -8.36
N GLY A 369 -18.42 28.54 -7.62
CA GLY A 369 -18.49 28.29 -6.19
C GLY A 369 -17.97 26.93 -5.70
N ASP A 370 -16.75 26.53 -6.07
CA ASP A 370 -16.21 25.18 -5.90
C ASP A 370 -15.14 25.06 -4.81
N SER A 371 -14.98 26.06 -3.93
CA SER A 371 -14.05 25.98 -2.81
C SER A 371 -14.77 26.02 -1.45
N HIS A 372 -14.46 25.05 -0.61
CA HIS A 372 -15.01 24.92 0.75
C HIS A 372 -13.90 25.18 1.77
N LYS A 373 -14.25 25.85 2.88
CA LYS A 373 -13.34 26.13 4.00
C LYS A 373 -13.90 25.47 5.26
N PHE A 374 -13.05 24.70 5.94
CA PHE A 374 -13.40 24.01 7.19
C PHE A 374 -12.44 24.46 8.29
N GLN A 375 -12.95 24.66 9.50
CA GLN A 375 -12.13 25.01 10.65
C GLN A 375 -11.87 23.80 11.52
N CYS A 376 -10.66 23.67 12.02
CA CYS A 376 -10.22 22.58 12.89
C CYS A 376 -9.42 23.15 14.05
N GLU A 377 -9.58 22.56 15.23
CA GLU A 377 -8.91 23.01 16.47
C GLU A 377 -7.44 22.61 16.48
N THR A 378 -7.08 21.46 15.88
CA THR A 378 -5.72 20.94 15.86
C THR A 378 -5.23 20.71 14.43
N PHE A 379 -3.90 20.67 14.25
CA PHE A 379 -3.29 20.36 12.97
C PHE A 379 -3.62 18.94 12.50
N ASP A 380 -3.63 17.96 13.40
CA ASP A 380 -3.97 16.57 13.09
C ASP A 380 -5.42 16.43 12.61
N ALA A 381 -6.36 17.13 13.26
CA ALA A 381 -7.74 17.17 12.80
C ALA A 381 -7.87 17.81 11.41
N ALA A 382 -7.12 18.89 11.15
CA ALA A 382 -7.09 19.53 9.84
C ALA A 382 -6.45 18.63 8.76
N GLN A 383 -5.42 17.89 9.12
CA GLN A 383 -4.73 16.96 8.23
C GLN A 383 -5.63 15.77 7.87
N ASN A 384 -6.28 15.17 8.86
CA ASN A 384 -7.22 14.06 8.64
C ASN A 384 -8.38 14.52 7.75
N LEU A 385 -8.97 15.66 8.05
CA LEU A 385 -10.06 16.22 7.24
C LEU A 385 -9.61 16.52 5.80
N ALA A 386 -8.41 17.05 5.61
CA ALA A 386 -7.86 17.30 4.27
C ALA A 386 -7.65 16.00 3.48
N TYR A 387 -7.19 14.93 4.13
CA TYR A 387 -7.04 13.61 3.52
C TYR A 387 -8.37 12.94 3.20
N ASP A 388 -9.41 13.15 4.01
CA ASP A 388 -10.76 12.64 3.74
C ASP A 388 -11.35 13.19 2.44
N PHE A 389 -11.10 14.48 2.16
CA PHE A 389 -11.57 15.12 0.93
C PHE A 389 -10.67 14.88 -0.28
N MET A 390 -9.36 14.92 -0.09
CA MET A 390 -8.34 14.84 -1.16
C MET A 390 -7.16 13.98 -0.71
N PRO A 391 -7.31 12.65 -0.67
CA PRO A 391 -6.28 11.75 -0.15
C PRO A 391 -4.96 11.80 -0.94
N ASP A 392 -4.99 12.24 -2.19
CA ASP A 392 -3.83 12.22 -3.07
C ASP A 392 -3.14 13.58 -3.23
N ASP A 393 -3.77 14.68 -2.75
CA ASP A 393 -3.24 16.04 -2.98
C ASP A 393 -3.56 16.99 -1.80
N VAL A 394 -2.95 16.69 -0.65
CA VAL A 394 -2.97 17.57 0.52
C VAL A 394 -1.65 18.33 0.61
N ASP A 395 -1.71 19.65 0.64
CA ASP A 395 -0.56 20.53 0.81
C ASP A 395 -0.76 21.43 2.04
N VAL A 396 0.33 21.96 2.57
CA VAL A 396 0.30 22.94 3.65
C VAL A 396 0.72 24.32 3.12
N CYS A 397 0.12 25.34 3.68
CA CYS A 397 0.47 26.70 3.28
C CYS A 397 1.92 27.03 3.68
N LYS A 398 2.78 27.22 2.69
CA LYS A 398 4.22 27.50 2.92
C LYS A 398 4.46 28.83 3.65
N ILE A 399 3.52 29.75 3.63
CA ILE A 399 3.65 31.07 4.25
C ILE A 399 3.31 31.02 5.72
N CYS A 400 2.17 30.44 6.11
CA CYS A 400 1.75 30.39 7.50
C CYS A 400 2.22 29.17 8.26
N LEU A 401 2.45 28.03 7.59
CA LEU A 401 2.87 26.78 8.18
C LEU A 401 4.30 26.37 7.80
N GLY A 402 4.95 27.09 6.91
CA GLY A 402 6.32 26.78 6.48
C GLY A 402 7.39 26.86 7.56
N ALA A 403 7.10 27.54 8.68
CA ALA A 403 7.95 27.56 9.87
C ALA A 403 7.72 26.34 10.79
N TYR A 404 6.50 25.82 10.86
CA TYR A 404 6.13 24.62 11.64
C TYR A 404 6.78 23.35 11.12
N HIS A 405 6.86 23.19 9.81
CA HIS A 405 7.52 22.03 9.19
C HIS A 405 9.03 21.96 9.41
N ARG A 406 9.66 23.05 9.87
CA ARG A 406 11.10 23.07 10.23
C ARG A 406 11.36 22.60 11.66
N LEU A 407 10.38 22.64 12.53
CA LEU A 407 10.50 22.24 13.93
C LEU A 407 10.35 20.74 14.13
N ASP A 408 9.58 20.06 13.28
CA ASP A 408 9.30 18.64 13.43
C ASP A 408 10.29 17.71 12.69
N THR A 409 11.16 18.24 11.82
CA THR A 409 12.15 17.45 11.09
C THR A 409 13.53 17.36 11.74
N GLY A 410 13.70 17.81 12.98
CA GLY A 410 14.85 17.53 13.85
C GLY A 410 16.26 17.67 13.24
N ARG A 411 16.48 18.54 12.22
CA ARG A 411 17.79 18.83 11.66
C ARG A 411 18.15 20.29 11.82
N GLY A 412 18.72 20.57 12.99
CA GLY A 412 19.53 21.74 13.18
C GLY A 412 20.75 21.70 12.25
N LYS A 413 20.85 22.64 11.31
CA LYS A 413 22.11 23.11 10.79
C LYS A 413 22.19 24.59 11.09
N GLY A 414 23.01 24.90 12.10
CA GLY A 414 23.49 26.25 12.28
C GLY A 414 24.30 26.69 11.05
N GLY A 415 24.19 27.95 10.73
CA GLY A 415 24.95 28.58 9.64
C GLY A 415 24.45 29.99 9.45
N SER A 416 25.03 30.89 10.24
CA SER A 416 25.02 32.33 10.08
C SER A 416 25.13 32.79 8.62
N ASN A 417 24.32 33.76 8.20
CA ASN A 417 24.80 35.08 7.81
C ASN A 417 23.63 35.99 7.44
N LEU A 418 23.38 36.91 8.35
CA LEU A 418 22.79 38.21 8.02
C LEU A 418 23.80 38.98 7.18
N LYS A 419 23.38 39.48 6.03
CA LYS A 419 23.79 40.76 5.52
C LYS A 419 22.81 41.29 4.48
N HIS A 420 22.28 42.46 4.81
CA HIS A 420 21.59 43.49 4.03
C HIS A 420 20.31 43.09 3.28
#